data_0cb8f5f7ee6a648dabc547958fa8e1a6
#
_entry.id   0cb8f5f7ee6a648dabc547958fa8e1a6
#
_cell.length_a   1.000
_cell.length_b   1.000
_cell.length_c   1.000
_cell.angle_alpha   90.00
_cell.angle_beta   90.00
_cell.angle_gamma   90.00
#
_symmetry.space_group_name_H-M   'P 1'
#
loop_
_entity.id
_entity.type
_entity.pdbx_description
1 polymer ?
#
loop_
_entity_poly.entity_id
_entity_poly.type
_entity_poly.pdbx_seq_one_letter_code
_entity_poly.pdbx_strand_id
1 'polypeptide(L)'
;MTSVQAVKIEKERCCSMAESLAHSKWVCKYHIVFSPKYRRKIIYNQLRADIQQYIRDLCKWKGVEILEGHMMPDHVHLLLSIPPKYCVSSFMGYLKGKSAMMIFEKHGNLKYKYGNRSFWCRGYYVDTAGKNTKKIAQYIQNQLKEDQLTDQMTLKEYMDPLAGNK
;
A
#
# COMPACT_ATOMS: atom_id res chain seq x y z
N MET A 1 14.67 -18.12 -24.90
CA MET A 1 14.35 -16.68 -25.09
C MET A 1 13.04 -16.41 -24.38
N THR A 2 12.97 -16.03 -23.31
CA THR A 2 13.43 -15.35 -22.13
C THR A 2 12.27 -14.54 -21.58
N SER A 3 11.81 -14.97 -20.42
CA SER A 3 10.64 -14.49 -19.64
C SER A 3 10.65 -12.98 -19.29
N VAL A 4 11.70 -12.27 -19.61
CA VAL A 4 11.87 -10.83 -19.29
C VAL A 4 11.11 -9.92 -20.27
N GLN A 5 10.90 -10.36 -21.52
CA GLN A 5 10.16 -9.57 -22.51
C GLN A 5 8.64 -9.65 -22.35
N ALA A 6 8.10 -10.75 -21.83
CA ALA A 6 6.66 -10.90 -21.57
C ALA A 6 6.17 -9.95 -20.47
N VAL A 7 6.97 -9.77 -19.40
CA VAL A 7 6.63 -8.86 -18.28
C VAL A 7 6.63 -7.40 -18.69
N LYS A 8 7.45 -7.03 -19.68
CA LYS A 8 7.54 -5.63 -20.16
C LYS A 8 6.35 -5.23 -21.05
N ILE A 9 5.78 -6.20 -21.77
CA ILE A 9 4.62 -5.97 -22.66
C ILE A 9 3.32 -5.80 -21.86
N GLU A 10 3.16 -6.50 -20.74
CA GLU A 10 2.01 -6.31 -19.86
C GLU A 10 2.04 -4.96 -19.11
N LYS A 11 3.22 -4.44 -18.82
CA LYS A 11 3.38 -3.15 -18.12
C LYS A 11 3.04 -1.94 -19.00
N GLU A 12 3.18 -2.05 -20.31
CA GLU A 12 2.84 -0.95 -21.26
C GLU A 12 1.36 -0.88 -21.60
N ARG A 13 0.60 -1.97 -21.48
CA ARG A 13 -0.87 -1.98 -21.70
C ARG A 13 -1.67 -1.28 -20.61
N CYS A 14 -1.12 -1.13 -19.42
CA CYS A 14 -1.82 -0.56 -18.27
C CYS A 14 -1.94 0.98 -18.29
N CYS A 15 -1.24 1.68 -19.18
CA CYS A 15 -1.10 3.14 -19.10
C CYS A 15 -2.06 3.97 -19.96
N SER A 16 -2.92 3.38 -20.79
CA SER A 16 -3.66 4.19 -21.79
C SER A 16 -5.14 3.89 -21.99
N MET A 17 -5.76 3.00 -21.23
CA MET A 17 -7.16 2.67 -21.47
C MET A 17 -8.10 3.13 -20.36
N ALA A 18 -9.09 3.96 -20.73
CA ALA A 18 -10.30 4.11 -19.96
C ALA A 18 -10.96 2.73 -19.84
N GLU A 19 -11.21 2.28 -18.62
CA GLU A 19 -11.89 1.02 -18.37
C GLU A 19 -13.36 1.13 -18.75
N SER A 20 -13.95 0.04 -19.23
CA SER A 20 -15.32 0.01 -19.71
C SER A 20 -16.18 -0.91 -18.85
N LEU A 21 -17.31 -0.40 -18.38
CA LEU A 21 -18.41 -1.15 -17.80
C LEU A 21 -19.59 -1.07 -18.76
N ALA A 22 -19.84 -2.15 -19.51
CA ALA A 22 -20.89 -2.22 -20.51
C ALA A 22 -20.87 -1.04 -21.50
N HIS A 23 -21.58 0.04 -21.21
CA HIS A 23 -21.67 1.24 -22.06
C HIS A 23 -20.97 2.46 -21.47
N SER A 24 -20.30 2.34 -20.32
CA SER A 24 -19.65 3.45 -19.61
C SER A 24 -18.14 3.32 -19.63
N LYS A 25 -17.44 4.37 -20.05
CA LYS A 25 -15.99 4.49 -19.91
C LYS A 25 -15.67 5.28 -18.65
N TRP A 26 -14.67 4.86 -17.89
CA TRP A 26 -14.31 5.52 -16.65
C TRP A 26 -12.79 5.52 -16.38
N VAL A 27 -12.35 6.51 -15.63
CA VAL A 27 -10.98 6.64 -15.14
C VAL A 27 -11.07 7.12 -13.69
N CYS A 28 -11.13 6.21 -12.77
CA CYS A 28 -11.25 6.48 -11.34
C CYS A 28 -10.00 5.95 -10.63
N LYS A 29 -8.98 6.78 -10.55
CA LYS A 29 -7.70 6.44 -9.93
C LYS A 29 -7.49 7.24 -8.67
N TYR A 30 -7.08 6.56 -7.60
CA TYR A 30 -6.90 7.14 -6.28
C TYR A 30 -5.56 6.76 -5.69
N HIS A 31 -4.84 7.76 -5.18
CA HIS A 31 -3.71 7.54 -4.30
C HIS A 31 -4.20 7.48 -2.86
N ILE A 32 -3.99 6.36 -2.21
CA ILE A 32 -4.49 6.08 -0.86
C ILE A 32 -3.31 5.77 0.05
N VAL A 33 -3.31 6.39 1.24
CA VAL A 33 -2.31 6.13 2.29
C VAL A 33 -3.03 5.75 3.57
N PHE A 34 -2.59 4.67 4.19
CA PHE A 34 -3.09 4.24 5.49
C PHE A 34 -2.00 3.56 6.31
N SER A 35 -2.17 3.50 7.63
CA SER A 35 -1.15 3.06 8.55
C SER A 35 -1.67 2.04 9.57
N PRO A 36 -0.79 1.21 10.14
CA PRO A 36 -1.11 0.43 11.33
C PRO A 36 -1.55 1.31 12.49
N LYS A 37 -2.33 0.76 13.40
CA LYS A 37 -2.78 1.46 14.61
C LYS A 37 -1.58 1.98 15.40
N TYR A 38 -1.65 3.26 15.77
CA TYR A 38 -0.56 4.00 16.45
C TYR A 38 0.71 4.19 15.59
N ARG A 39 0.63 4.08 14.27
CA ARG A 39 1.77 4.16 13.34
C ARG A 39 2.97 3.32 13.78
N ARG A 40 2.71 2.16 14.33
CA ARG A 40 3.77 1.25 14.78
C ARG A 40 4.58 0.74 13.59
N LYS A 41 5.89 0.81 13.68
CA LYS A 41 6.81 0.23 12.70
C LYS A 41 6.86 -1.29 12.88
N ILE A 42 5.95 -2.02 12.22
CA ILE A 42 5.81 -3.47 12.36
C ILE A 42 5.76 -4.22 11.02
N ILE A 43 5.63 -3.48 9.91
CA ILE A 43 5.51 -4.07 8.58
C ILE A 43 6.90 -4.45 8.06
N TYR A 44 7.43 -5.58 8.54
CA TYR A 44 8.73 -6.11 8.15
C TYR A 44 8.64 -7.57 7.70
N ASN A 45 9.65 -8.01 6.96
CA ASN A 45 9.88 -9.42 6.62
C ASN A 45 8.62 -10.18 6.15
N GLN A 46 8.30 -11.28 6.80
CA GLN A 46 7.18 -12.15 6.45
C GLN A 46 5.83 -11.42 6.55
N LEU A 47 5.63 -10.61 7.58
CA LEU A 47 4.39 -9.85 7.74
C LEU A 47 4.16 -8.89 6.56
N ARG A 48 5.22 -8.24 6.07
CA ARG A 48 5.16 -7.38 4.89
C ARG A 48 4.74 -8.16 3.64
N ALA A 49 5.33 -9.34 3.42
CA ALA A 49 5.01 -10.20 2.28
C ALA A 49 3.54 -10.67 2.34
N ASP A 50 3.08 -11.07 3.51
CA ASP A 50 1.71 -11.53 3.72
C ASP A 50 0.69 -10.40 3.50
N ILE A 51 0.94 -9.22 4.05
CA ILE A 51 0.07 -8.04 3.84
C ILE A 51 0.01 -7.68 2.34
N GLN A 52 1.13 -7.70 1.64
CA GLN A 52 1.16 -7.45 0.20
C GLN A 52 0.29 -8.46 -0.55
N GLN A 53 0.39 -9.74 -0.20
CA GLN A 53 -0.42 -10.77 -0.84
C GLN A 53 -1.91 -10.58 -0.54
N TYR A 54 -2.28 -10.33 0.73
CA TYR A 54 -3.67 -10.09 1.11
C TYR A 54 -4.29 -8.89 0.38
N ILE A 55 -3.55 -7.79 0.26
CA ILE A 55 -4.02 -6.60 -0.47
C ILE A 55 -4.25 -6.95 -1.95
N ARG A 56 -3.34 -7.69 -2.59
CA ARG A 56 -3.50 -8.13 -3.98
C ARG A 56 -4.74 -8.99 -4.16
N ASP A 57 -4.94 -9.97 -3.31
CA ASP A 57 -6.07 -10.89 -3.40
C ASP A 57 -7.40 -10.18 -3.17
N LEU A 58 -7.47 -9.31 -2.16
CA LEU A 58 -8.66 -8.53 -1.83
C LEU A 58 -9.04 -7.54 -2.95
N CYS A 59 -8.04 -6.88 -3.55
CA CYS A 59 -8.25 -6.02 -4.71
C CYS A 59 -8.77 -6.82 -5.91
N LYS A 60 -8.12 -7.96 -6.20
CA LYS A 60 -8.51 -8.86 -7.30
C LYS A 60 -9.97 -9.36 -7.13
N TRP A 61 -10.37 -9.75 -5.93
CA TRP A 61 -11.75 -10.21 -5.66
C TRP A 61 -12.81 -9.13 -5.87
N LYS A 62 -12.44 -7.86 -5.72
CA LYS A 62 -13.33 -6.71 -5.98
C LYS A 62 -13.18 -6.14 -7.39
N GLY A 63 -12.29 -6.68 -8.21
CA GLY A 63 -12.02 -6.11 -9.53
C GLY A 63 -11.40 -4.70 -9.46
N VAL A 64 -10.63 -4.44 -8.41
CA VAL A 64 -9.86 -3.21 -8.24
C VAL A 64 -8.43 -3.46 -8.70
N GLU A 65 -7.93 -2.65 -9.63
CA GLU A 65 -6.57 -2.77 -10.13
C GLU A 65 -5.59 -1.98 -9.26
N ILE A 66 -4.46 -2.62 -8.94
CA ILE A 66 -3.34 -1.98 -8.26
C ILE A 66 -2.36 -1.50 -9.34
N LEU A 67 -2.28 -0.19 -9.54
CA LEU A 67 -1.37 0.43 -10.51
C LEU A 67 0.04 0.54 -9.95
N GLU A 68 0.15 0.93 -8.68
CA GLU A 68 1.41 1.04 -7.94
C GLU A 68 1.14 0.79 -6.46
N GLY A 69 2.10 0.23 -5.74
CA GLY A 69 1.96 0.00 -4.32
C GLY A 69 3.31 -0.07 -3.63
N HIS A 70 3.45 0.68 -2.55
CA HIS A 70 4.64 0.69 -1.71
C HIS A 70 4.27 0.53 -0.25
N MET A 71 5.07 -0.24 0.45
CA MET A 71 4.83 -0.60 1.82
C MET A 71 6.04 -0.23 2.67
N MET A 72 5.85 0.77 3.50
CA MET A 72 6.80 1.22 4.51
C MET A 72 6.55 0.49 5.84
N PRO A 73 7.50 0.52 6.78
CA PRO A 73 7.32 -0.13 8.07
C PRO A 73 6.11 0.35 8.87
N ASP A 74 5.71 1.60 8.72
CA ASP A 74 4.66 2.27 9.50
C ASP A 74 3.46 2.76 8.68
N HIS A 75 3.50 2.61 7.35
CA HIS A 75 2.40 3.00 6.47
C HIS A 75 2.44 2.32 5.10
N VAL A 76 1.35 2.42 4.35
CA VAL A 76 1.17 1.82 3.04
C VAL A 76 0.66 2.87 2.06
N HIS A 77 1.32 2.96 0.90
CA HIS A 77 0.88 3.74 -0.25
C HIS A 77 0.32 2.83 -1.32
N LEU A 78 -0.86 3.11 -1.81
CA LEU A 78 -1.50 2.39 -2.92
C LEU A 78 -2.03 3.37 -3.96
N LEU A 79 -1.72 3.13 -5.21
CA LEU A 79 -2.37 3.77 -6.34
C LEU A 79 -3.33 2.75 -6.97
N LEU A 80 -4.62 2.99 -6.82
CA LEU A 80 -5.68 2.05 -7.18
C LEU A 80 -6.58 2.62 -8.27
N SER A 81 -7.01 1.75 -9.18
CA SER A 81 -8.12 2.00 -10.10
C SER A 81 -9.36 1.32 -9.55
N ILE A 82 -10.30 2.11 -9.02
CA ILE A 82 -11.50 1.61 -8.35
C ILE A 82 -12.71 1.81 -9.28
N PRO A 83 -13.44 0.73 -9.65
CA PRO A 83 -14.65 0.85 -10.47
C PRO A 83 -15.69 1.79 -9.83
N PRO A 84 -16.41 2.59 -10.63
CA PRO A 84 -17.39 3.57 -10.13
C PRO A 84 -18.55 2.96 -9.35
N LYS A 85 -18.78 1.65 -9.47
CA LYS A 85 -19.76 0.90 -8.66
C LYS A 85 -19.43 0.83 -7.17
N TYR A 86 -18.17 1.15 -6.79
CA TYR A 86 -17.73 1.20 -5.40
C TYR A 86 -17.39 2.62 -4.99
N CYS A 87 -17.87 3.05 -3.84
CA CYS A 87 -17.30 4.22 -3.20
C CYS A 87 -15.98 3.87 -2.48
N VAL A 88 -15.06 4.82 -2.46
CA VAL A 88 -13.74 4.63 -1.84
C VAL A 88 -13.86 4.20 -0.38
N SER A 89 -14.78 4.81 0.39
CA SER A 89 -14.97 4.49 1.81
C SER A 89 -15.42 3.05 2.04
N SER A 90 -16.36 2.54 1.24
CA SER A 90 -16.81 1.14 1.33
C SER A 90 -15.68 0.18 0.96
N PHE A 91 -14.93 0.49 -0.09
CA PHE A 91 -13.79 -0.33 -0.49
C PHE A 91 -12.70 -0.35 0.59
N MET A 92 -12.36 0.81 1.17
CA MET A 92 -11.36 0.90 2.25
C MET A 92 -11.80 0.19 3.53
N GLY A 93 -13.08 0.27 3.87
CA GLY A 93 -13.66 -0.50 4.98
C GLY A 93 -13.50 -2.01 4.78
N TYR A 94 -13.79 -2.49 3.58
CA TYR A 94 -13.59 -3.88 3.18
C TYR A 94 -12.11 -4.27 3.21
N LEU A 95 -11.24 -3.50 2.54
CA LEU A 95 -9.80 -3.81 2.44
C LEU A 95 -9.14 -3.89 3.81
N LYS A 96 -9.35 -2.87 4.64
CA LYS A 96 -8.76 -2.80 5.99
C LYS A 96 -9.35 -3.85 6.92
N GLY A 97 -10.65 -4.06 6.88
CA GLY A 97 -11.32 -5.06 7.73
C GLY A 97 -10.89 -6.49 7.42
N LYS A 98 -10.94 -6.88 6.14
CA LYS A 98 -10.57 -8.23 5.72
C LYS A 98 -9.08 -8.51 5.89
N SER A 99 -8.21 -7.57 5.50
CA SER A 99 -6.77 -7.75 5.69
C SER A 99 -6.39 -7.85 7.17
N ALA A 100 -7.02 -7.08 8.06
CA ALA A 100 -6.79 -7.19 9.49
C ALA A 100 -7.16 -8.57 10.04
N MET A 101 -8.29 -9.15 9.59
CA MET A 101 -8.69 -10.51 9.96
C MET A 101 -7.64 -11.53 9.51
N MET A 102 -7.23 -11.49 8.25
CA MET A 102 -6.24 -12.42 7.68
C MET A 102 -4.89 -12.32 8.39
N ILE A 103 -4.48 -11.08 8.74
CA ILE A 103 -3.25 -10.84 9.52
C ILE A 103 -3.35 -11.50 10.90
N PHE A 104 -4.46 -11.32 11.62
CA PHE A 104 -4.62 -11.91 12.96
C PHE A 104 -4.81 -13.43 12.94
N GLU A 105 -5.33 -13.99 11.87
CA GLU A 105 -5.41 -15.45 11.70
C GLU A 105 -4.02 -16.07 11.57
N LYS A 106 -3.17 -15.48 10.73
CA LYS A 106 -1.81 -15.99 10.49
C LYS A 106 -0.81 -15.58 11.56
N HIS A 107 -0.92 -14.36 12.06
CA HIS A 107 -0.02 -13.76 13.04
C HIS A 107 -0.73 -13.54 14.38
N GLY A 108 -1.16 -14.62 15.04
CA GLY A 108 -1.94 -14.58 16.29
C GLY A 108 -1.30 -13.77 17.43
N ASN A 109 0.03 -13.69 17.47
CA ASN A 109 0.77 -12.89 18.45
C ASN A 109 0.46 -11.38 18.36
N LEU A 110 0.12 -10.89 17.18
CA LEU A 110 -0.24 -9.48 16.99
C LEU A 110 -1.60 -9.15 17.59
N LYS A 111 -2.52 -10.12 17.68
CA LYS A 111 -3.84 -9.96 18.25
C LYS A 111 -3.77 -9.47 19.71
N TYR A 112 -2.82 -9.98 20.48
CA TYR A 112 -2.62 -9.57 21.87
C TYR A 112 -2.03 -8.17 22.01
N LYS A 113 -1.21 -7.74 21.06
CA LYS A 113 -0.63 -6.38 21.03
C LYS A 113 -1.66 -5.29 20.66
N TYR A 114 -2.69 -5.62 19.92
CA TYR A 114 -3.66 -4.66 19.36
C TYR A 114 -5.04 -4.70 20.03
N GLY A 115 -5.16 -5.35 21.16
CA GLY A 115 -6.28 -5.35 22.13
C GLY A 115 -7.72 -5.42 21.63
N ASN A 116 -8.04 -4.85 20.49
CA ASN A 116 -9.40 -4.71 19.94
C ASN A 116 -9.52 -5.11 18.46
N ARG A 117 -8.80 -6.12 18.01
CA ARG A 117 -8.91 -6.69 16.65
C ARG A 117 -8.76 -5.66 15.51
N SER A 118 -8.26 -4.45 15.79
CA SER A 118 -8.05 -3.40 14.81
C SER A 118 -6.57 -3.26 14.53
N PHE A 119 -6.10 -3.89 13.45
CA PHE A 119 -4.70 -3.77 13.02
C PHE A 119 -4.41 -2.38 12.44
N TRP A 120 -5.32 -1.86 11.62
CA TRP A 120 -5.19 -0.58 10.95
C TRP A 120 -5.73 0.58 11.79
N CYS A 121 -5.13 1.74 11.65
CA CYS A 121 -5.65 3.00 12.19
C CYS A 121 -7.03 3.29 11.61
N ARG A 122 -7.86 4.04 12.33
CA ARG A 122 -9.10 4.59 11.75
C ARG A 122 -8.73 5.62 10.68
N GLY A 123 -9.53 5.73 9.66
CA GLY A 123 -9.27 6.68 8.58
C GLY A 123 -8.14 6.26 7.62
N TYR A 124 -7.94 7.07 6.63
CA TYR A 124 -6.95 6.97 5.57
C TYR A 124 -6.86 8.32 4.86
N TYR A 125 -5.76 8.57 4.19
CA TYR A 125 -5.64 9.69 3.25
C TYR A 125 -6.03 9.19 1.86
N VAL A 126 -6.78 10.00 1.10
CA VAL A 126 -7.12 9.73 -0.30
C VAL A 126 -6.97 10.99 -1.13
N ASP A 127 -6.32 10.85 -2.27
CA ASP A 127 -6.22 11.87 -3.30
C ASP A 127 -6.62 11.30 -4.65
N THR A 128 -7.24 12.12 -5.50
CA THR A 128 -7.66 11.71 -6.83
C THR A 128 -6.50 11.82 -7.79
N ALA A 129 -6.03 10.69 -8.28
CA ALA A 129 -5.02 10.63 -9.33
C ALA A 129 -5.67 10.91 -10.68
N GLY A 130 -5.42 12.08 -11.23
CA GLY A 130 -5.88 12.43 -12.58
C GLY A 130 -5.17 11.66 -13.69
N LYS A 131 -5.18 12.17 -14.93
CA LYS A 131 -4.55 11.53 -16.10
C LYS A 131 -3.03 11.33 -15.98
N ASN A 132 -2.37 12.04 -15.05
CA ASN A 132 -0.92 11.99 -14.84
C ASN A 132 -0.47 10.91 -13.84
N THR A 133 -0.98 9.69 -13.98
CA THR A 133 -0.59 8.53 -13.16
C THR A 133 0.93 8.32 -13.08
N LYS A 134 1.66 8.62 -14.16
CA LYS A 134 3.13 8.52 -14.18
C LYS A 134 3.79 9.47 -13.18
N LYS A 135 3.31 10.72 -13.07
CA LYS A 135 3.84 11.70 -12.10
C LYS A 135 3.57 11.27 -10.65
N ILE A 136 2.39 10.70 -10.41
CA ILE A 136 2.00 10.23 -9.08
C ILE A 136 2.79 8.99 -8.69
N ALA A 137 3.00 8.05 -9.61
CA ALA A 137 3.86 6.89 -9.37
C ALA A 137 5.30 7.32 -9.07
N GLN A 138 5.85 8.29 -9.80
CA GLN A 138 7.17 8.87 -9.52
C GLN A 138 7.21 9.58 -8.16
N TYR A 139 6.17 10.31 -7.80
CA TYR A 139 6.05 10.96 -6.50
C TYR A 139 6.06 9.95 -5.35
N ILE A 140 5.30 8.86 -5.47
CA ILE A 140 5.29 7.77 -4.49
C ILE A 140 6.68 7.13 -4.37
N GLN A 141 7.38 6.92 -5.49
CA GLN A 141 8.75 6.39 -5.50
C GLN A 141 9.76 7.35 -4.88
N ASN A 142 9.59 8.66 -5.09
CA ASN A 142 10.48 9.67 -4.50
C ASN A 142 10.26 9.82 -2.99
N GLN A 143 9.01 9.79 -2.52
CA GLN A 143 8.72 9.76 -1.08
C GLN A 143 9.36 8.56 -0.39
N LEU A 144 9.37 7.40 -1.04
CA LEU A 144 10.08 6.22 -0.53
C LEU A 144 11.56 6.47 -0.29
N LYS A 145 12.23 7.18 -1.20
CA LYS A 145 13.66 7.52 -1.05
C LYS A 145 13.87 8.50 0.10
N GLU A 146 13.00 9.48 0.25
CA GLU A 146 13.05 10.45 1.35
C GLU A 146 12.79 9.79 2.70
N ASP A 147 11.78 8.92 2.79
CA ASP A 147 11.46 8.17 4.01
C ASP A 147 12.59 7.20 4.39
N GLN A 148 13.21 6.52 3.40
CA GLN A 148 14.38 5.65 3.64
C GLN A 148 15.59 6.44 4.12
N LEU A 149 15.82 7.64 3.59
CA LEU A 149 16.91 8.52 4.04
C LEU A 149 16.65 9.01 5.46
N THR A 150 15.41 9.36 5.79
CA THR A 150 15.01 9.80 7.13
C THR A 150 15.16 8.67 8.15
N ASP A 151 14.76 7.44 7.81
CA ASP A 151 14.97 6.27 8.67
C ASP A 151 16.46 5.95 8.87
N GLN A 152 17.30 6.13 7.84
CA GLN A 152 18.75 5.98 7.96
C GLN A 152 19.38 7.08 8.83
N MET A 153 18.90 8.31 8.75
CA MET A 153 19.36 9.41 9.59
C MET A 153 18.97 9.16 11.06
N THR A 154 17.75 8.71 11.33
CA THR A 154 17.28 8.37 12.68
C THR A 154 18.10 7.23 13.29
N LEU A 155 18.53 6.24 12.50
CA LEU A 155 19.42 5.17 12.97
C LEU A 155 20.84 5.67 13.28
N LYS A 156 21.31 6.72 12.60
CA LYS A 156 22.62 7.34 12.88
C LYS A 156 22.57 8.23 14.13
N GLU A 157 21.44 8.88 14.39
CA GLU A 157 21.25 9.69 15.61
C GLU A 157 21.09 8.83 16.86
N TYR A 158 20.69 7.55 16.73
CA TYR A 158 20.62 6.59 17.83
C TYR A 158 21.98 5.94 18.15
N MET A 159 23.04 6.23 17.45
CA MET A 159 24.40 5.93 17.88
C MET A 159 24.79 6.93 18.98
N ASP A 160 24.67 6.45 20.19
CA ASP A 160 24.91 7.03 21.50
C ASP A 160 25.97 8.16 21.52
N PRO A 161 25.60 9.41 21.85
CA PRO A 161 26.56 10.47 22.05
C PRO A 161 27.43 10.28 23.31
N LEU A 162 27.21 9.20 24.08
CA LEU A 162 27.93 8.88 25.32
C LEU A 162 28.90 7.70 25.19
N ALA A 163 29.10 7.11 24.02
CA ALA A 163 30.23 6.23 23.75
C ALA A 163 31.51 7.06 23.66
N GLY A 164 31.81 7.76 24.75
CA GLY A 164 33.00 8.52 24.91
C GLY A 164 34.23 7.64 24.87
N ASN A 165 35.21 8.09 24.14
CA ASN A 165 36.60 7.72 24.13
C ASN A 165 37.08 7.04 25.44
N LYS A 166 37.53 5.81 25.26
CA LYS A 166 38.69 5.28 26.04
C LYS A 166 39.73 4.79 25.08
#